data_9a97031227eb523a12c235bda7ba6cf4
#
_entry.id   9a97031227eb523a12c235bda7ba6cf4
#
_cell.length_a   1.000
_cell.length_b   1.000
_cell.length_c   1.000
_cell.angle_alpha   90.00
_cell.angle_beta   90.00
_cell.angle_gamma   90.00
#
_symmetry.space_group_name_H-M   'P 1'
#
loop_
_entity.id
_entity.type
_entity.pdbx_description
1 polymer ?
#
loop_
_entity_poly.entity_id
_entity_poly.type
_entity_poly.pdbx_seq_one_letter_code
_entity_poly.pdbx_strand_id
1 'polypeptide(L)'
;MRLMFNWCTGLLPNATATPSMDQWVAGVAVPKGAQRRYTVSGLPRGYQAYWSIPAGFNTVTPNNAPLLWRDLGYIGATTFKTDAPLSDFPDWSTGAVAAGTIMYDKFARRDYYCNQALTSPQNVLSPSQCAYSAIAEVRGYWRDMGVANAFRMFDGETYTRTRRVGSSMYCEFGFNQDNSARSRAVYVFGMQNISSVRLRVYNSGGTAVEDQTKSALYSNFYGEPRLNALSLAFDTTTLIDATYTFRLDFTKKSGASTSVEVGMIAVGEAFDLGPTRQGLRLRHLNFSRQQRDETFGLVSFLRRGVAKVISATVLCNNPDSDTILRGINAYRGGALVWDFNNADTAFDHLRAWGFSRDHEYPYRGLADGPGEIQFEVEGLVEEG
;
A
#
# COMPACT_ATOMS: atom_id res chain seq x y z
N MET A 1 -18.54 8.00 9.95
CA MET A 1 -17.12 7.63 9.89
C MET A 1 -16.97 6.28 9.23
N ARG A 2 -15.98 6.12 8.36
CA ARG A 2 -15.66 4.83 7.72
C ARG A 2 -14.27 4.36 8.08
N LEU A 3 -14.13 3.07 8.21
CA LEU A 3 -12.87 2.36 8.34
C LEU A 3 -12.71 1.43 7.15
N MET A 4 -11.56 1.41 6.49
CA MET A 4 -11.30 0.52 5.38
C MET A 4 -10.00 -0.26 5.57
N PHE A 5 -10.11 -1.57 5.36
CA PHE A 5 -8.96 -2.47 5.31
C PHE A 5 -8.39 -2.49 3.90
N ASN A 6 -7.10 -2.15 3.78
CA ASN A 6 -6.46 -2.07 2.47
C ASN A 6 -6.03 -3.46 1.98
N TRP A 7 -6.57 -3.87 0.83
CA TRP A 7 -6.19 -5.12 0.15
C TRP A 7 -4.99 -4.96 -0.78
N CYS A 8 -4.63 -3.72 -1.13
CA CYS A 8 -3.54 -3.44 -2.06
C CYS A 8 -2.16 -3.84 -1.53
N THR A 9 -1.98 -3.96 -0.21
CA THR A 9 -0.71 -4.44 0.36
C THR A 9 -0.31 -5.81 -0.15
N GLY A 10 -1.27 -6.65 -0.55
CA GLY A 10 -1.03 -7.94 -1.19
C GLY A 10 -0.60 -7.85 -2.66
N LEU A 11 -0.68 -6.67 -3.31
CA LEU A 11 -0.28 -6.49 -4.71
C LEU A 11 1.24 -6.39 -4.89
N LEU A 12 1.98 -5.95 -3.87
CA LEU A 12 3.43 -5.77 -3.95
C LEU A 12 4.20 -7.04 -4.31
N PRO A 13 3.94 -8.21 -3.72
CA PRO A 13 4.68 -9.42 -4.04
C PRO A 13 4.28 -10.07 -5.37
N ASN A 14 3.14 -9.70 -5.95
CA ASN A 14 2.43 -10.51 -6.95
C ASN A 14 2.09 -9.81 -8.26
N ALA A 15 2.51 -8.58 -8.47
CA ALA A 15 2.10 -7.77 -9.61
C ALA A 15 2.81 -8.12 -10.94
N THR A 16 3.75 -9.01 -11.00
CA THR A 16 4.26 -9.57 -12.27
C THR A 16 3.57 -10.88 -12.57
N ALA A 17 3.34 -11.13 -13.87
CA ALA A 17 2.97 -12.44 -14.38
C ALA A 17 3.75 -13.48 -13.58
N THR A 18 3.02 -14.37 -12.93
CA THR A 18 3.59 -15.45 -12.13
C THR A 18 4.84 -15.97 -12.80
N PRO A 19 6.03 -15.80 -12.22
CA PRO A 19 7.04 -16.78 -12.54
C PRO A 19 6.35 -18.11 -12.26
N SER A 20 6.51 -19.08 -13.12
CA SER A 20 5.95 -20.42 -12.94
C SER A 20 6.51 -20.97 -11.63
N MET A 21 5.92 -20.54 -10.50
CA MET A 21 6.28 -21.14 -9.21
C MET A 21 5.80 -22.56 -9.25
N ASP A 22 6.73 -23.47 -9.09
CA ASP A 22 6.38 -24.88 -8.96
C ASP A 22 5.39 -25.04 -7.81
N GLN A 23 4.44 -25.95 -8.01
CA GLN A 23 3.54 -26.34 -6.93
C GLN A 23 4.36 -26.95 -5.80
N TRP A 24 4.07 -26.58 -4.56
CA TRP A 24 4.63 -27.27 -3.41
C TRP A 24 4.14 -28.73 -3.37
N VAL A 25 5.07 -29.65 -3.16
CA VAL A 25 4.78 -31.11 -3.05
C VAL A 25 5.45 -31.61 -1.78
N ALA A 26 4.69 -32.34 -0.96
CA ALA A 26 5.22 -32.95 0.24
C ALA A 26 6.30 -34.00 -0.10
N GLY A 27 7.31 -34.10 0.75
CA GLY A 27 8.36 -35.10 0.59
C GLY A 27 9.39 -34.82 -0.52
N VAL A 28 9.34 -33.66 -1.15
CA VAL A 28 10.33 -33.23 -2.15
C VAL A 28 11.31 -32.27 -1.52
N ALA A 29 12.61 -32.50 -1.74
CA ALA A 29 13.64 -31.56 -1.26
C ALA A 29 13.49 -30.19 -1.93
N VAL A 30 13.63 -29.10 -1.17
CA VAL A 30 13.52 -27.75 -1.66
C VAL A 30 14.81 -26.97 -1.37
N PRO A 31 15.49 -26.45 -2.39
CA PRO A 31 16.67 -25.62 -2.18
C PRO A 31 16.33 -24.34 -1.43
N LYS A 32 17.30 -23.80 -0.68
CA LYS A 32 17.20 -22.47 -0.06
C LYS A 32 16.88 -21.41 -1.11
N GLY A 33 15.95 -20.51 -0.78
CA GLY A 33 15.52 -19.43 -1.65
C GLY A 33 14.53 -19.85 -2.75
N ALA A 34 14.33 -21.16 -2.95
CA ALA A 34 13.34 -21.63 -3.91
C ALA A 34 11.93 -21.20 -3.51
N GLN A 35 11.16 -20.81 -4.52
CA GLN A 35 9.78 -20.40 -4.34
C GLN A 35 8.83 -21.56 -4.72
N ARG A 36 7.78 -21.68 -3.95
CA ARG A 36 6.72 -22.69 -4.18
C ARG A 36 5.36 -22.07 -4.00
N ARG A 37 4.41 -22.54 -4.80
CA ARG A 37 3.00 -22.19 -4.68
C ARG A 37 2.28 -23.22 -3.84
N TYR A 38 1.49 -22.76 -2.89
CA TYR A 38 0.59 -23.62 -2.12
C TYR A 38 -0.78 -22.93 -1.96
N THR A 39 -1.86 -23.70 -2.05
CA THR A 39 -3.23 -23.18 -1.96
C THR A 39 -3.71 -23.23 -0.51
N VAL A 40 -4.07 -22.07 0.04
CA VAL A 40 -4.63 -21.92 1.39
C VAL A 40 -6.05 -21.41 1.26
N SER A 41 -7.02 -22.15 1.80
CA SER A 41 -8.45 -21.79 1.73
C SER A 41 -8.96 -21.48 0.32
N GLY A 42 -8.49 -22.27 -0.67
CA GLY A 42 -8.87 -22.09 -2.07
C GLY A 42 -8.06 -21.04 -2.83
N LEU A 43 -7.23 -20.26 -2.15
CA LEU A 43 -6.43 -19.20 -2.75
C LEU A 43 -4.94 -19.59 -2.85
N PRO A 44 -4.30 -19.44 -4.01
CA PRO A 44 -2.89 -19.75 -4.16
C PRO A 44 -2.04 -18.70 -3.45
N ARG A 45 -1.07 -19.12 -2.64
CA ARG A 45 -0.06 -18.28 -1.98
C ARG A 45 1.33 -18.71 -2.41
N GLY A 46 2.24 -17.73 -2.49
CA GLY A 46 3.66 -17.96 -2.70
C GLY A 46 4.39 -18.12 -1.38
N TYR A 47 5.37 -19.00 -1.38
CA TYR A 47 6.23 -19.23 -0.23
C TYR A 47 7.67 -19.35 -0.71
N GLN A 48 8.61 -18.77 0.03
CA GLN A 48 10.03 -18.87 -0.23
C GLN A 48 10.72 -19.62 0.91
N ALA A 49 11.50 -20.64 0.57
CA ALA A 49 12.24 -21.41 1.56
C ALA A 49 13.37 -20.56 2.18
N TYR A 50 13.39 -20.39 3.49
CA TYR A 50 14.50 -19.74 4.21
C TYR A 50 15.80 -20.57 4.17
N TRP A 51 15.64 -21.89 4.15
CA TRP A 51 16.74 -22.86 4.22
C TRP A 51 16.56 -23.94 3.15
N SER A 52 17.61 -24.71 2.88
CA SER A 52 17.43 -25.97 2.13
C SER A 52 16.63 -26.93 2.99
N ILE A 53 15.46 -27.34 2.50
CA ILE A 53 14.55 -28.25 3.21
C ILE A 53 14.73 -29.64 2.63
N PRO A 54 15.32 -30.61 3.37
CA PRO A 54 15.40 -31.99 2.93
C PRO A 54 14.01 -32.61 2.74
N ALA A 55 13.90 -33.60 1.88
CA ALA A 55 12.63 -34.27 1.57
C ALA A 55 11.88 -34.76 2.81
N GLY A 56 12.58 -35.33 3.79
CA GLY A 56 11.97 -35.84 5.02
C GLY A 56 11.43 -34.73 5.97
N PHE A 57 11.85 -33.52 5.79
CA PHE A 57 11.34 -32.35 6.57
C PHE A 57 10.30 -31.52 5.81
N ASN A 58 10.14 -31.72 4.50
CA ASN A 58 9.15 -31.00 3.69
C ASN A 58 7.80 -31.74 3.71
N THR A 59 7.35 -32.11 4.88
CA THR A 59 6.07 -32.82 5.07
C THR A 59 4.95 -31.93 5.58
N VAL A 60 5.32 -30.79 6.17
CA VAL A 60 4.38 -29.79 6.68
C VAL A 60 4.17 -28.72 5.62
N THR A 61 2.90 -28.37 5.39
CA THR A 61 2.53 -27.35 4.40
C THR A 61 3.16 -25.99 4.71
N PRO A 62 3.54 -25.20 3.69
CA PRO A 62 4.26 -23.93 3.90
C PRO A 62 3.58 -22.97 4.86
N ASN A 63 2.25 -22.85 4.82
CA ASN A 63 1.47 -22.01 5.71
C ASN A 63 1.53 -22.42 7.19
N ASN A 64 1.81 -23.68 7.47
CA ASN A 64 1.92 -24.24 8.83
C ASN A 64 3.38 -24.36 9.31
N ALA A 65 4.34 -23.98 8.49
CA ALA A 65 5.78 -24.06 8.80
C ALA A 65 6.48 -22.70 8.64
N PRO A 66 6.11 -21.67 9.41
CA PRO A 66 6.62 -20.29 9.25
C PRO A 66 8.13 -20.15 9.51
N LEU A 67 8.75 -21.11 10.20
CA LEU A 67 10.19 -21.12 10.42
C LEU A 67 10.99 -21.64 9.20
N LEU A 68 10.34 -22.38 8.32
CA LEU A 68 10.96 -22.92 7.11
C LEU A 68 10.64 -22.07 5.88
N TRP A 69 9.48 -21.43 5.88
CA TRP A 69 8.95 -20.74 4.73
C TRP A 69 8.58 -19.28 5.04
N ARG A 70 9.04 -18.39 4.18
CA ARG A 70 8.57 -17.01 4.14
C ARG A 70 7.30 -16.96 3.29
N ASP A 71 6.24 -16.44 3.85
CA ASP A 71 5.03 -16.16 3.11
C ASP A 71 5.25 -14.93 2.21
N LEU A 72 5.08 -15.10 0.91
CA LEU A 72 5.18 -14.05 -0.09
C LEU A 72 3.82 -13.40 -0.39
N GLY A 73 2.75 -13.87 0.26
CA GLY A 73 1.39 -13.41 0.01
C GLY A 73 0.66 -14.22 -1.07
N TYR A 74 -0.54 -13.75 -1.43
CA TYR A 74 -1.36 -14.41 -2.43
C TYR A 74 -0.77 -14.31 -3.82
N ILE A 75 -0.64 -15.44 -4.50
CA ILE A 75 -0.32 -15.53 -5.92
C ILE A 75 -1.65 -15.65 -6.66
N GLY A 76 -2.40 -14.59 -6.74
CA GLY A 76 -3.58 -14.56 -7.59
C GLY A 76 -3.18 -14.21 -9.02
N ALA A 77 -4.05 -14.50 -9.97
CA ALA A 77 -4.01 -13.92 -11.30
C ALA A 77 -4.45 -12.45 -11.22
N THR A 78 -3.84 -11.68 -10.34
CA THR A 78 -4.00 -10.24 -10.27
C THR A 78 -3.28 -9.65 -11.46
N THR A 79 -4.05 -9.28 -12.45
CA THR A 79 -3.52 -8.52 -13.57
C THR A 79 -3.17 -7.14 -13.04
N PHE A 80 -1.91 -6.86 -12.89
CA PHE A 80 -1.46 -5.49 -12.72
C PHE A 80 -0.92 -4.99 -14.05
N LYS A 81 -1.47 -3.88 -14.53
CA LYS A 81 -1.01 -3.18 -15.71
C LYS A 81 -0.88 -1.70 -15.39
N THR A 82 0.15 -1.08 -15.87
CA THR A 82 0.39 0.35 -15.77
C THR A 82 1.21 0.82 -16.96
N ASP A 83 1.09 2.09 -17.27
CA ASP A 83 1.96 2.77 -18.22
C ASP A 83 3.08 3.57 -17.52
N ALA A 84 3.14 3.52 -16.18
CA ALA A 84 4.30 3.99 -15.44
C ALA A 84 5.50 3.06 -15.68
N PRO A 85 6.74 3.58 -15.75
CA PRO A 85 7.94 2.74 -15.78
C PRO A 85 7.98 1.82 -14.57
N LEU A 86 8.30 0.54 -14.78
CA LEU A 86 8.40 -0.42 -13.66
C LEU A 86 9.45 0.03 -12.64
N SER A 87 10.58 0.50 -13.13
CA SER A 87 11.66 1.13 -12.36
C SER A 87 12.29 2.26 -13.17
N ASP A 88 12.97 3.15 -12.49
CA ASP A 88 13.84 4.17 -13.11
C ASP A 88 15.22 3.58 -13.50
N PHE A 89 15.49 2.32 -13.16
CA PHE A 89 16.77 1.63 -13.33
C PHE A 89 16.64 0.41 -14.22
N PRO A 90 17.75 -0.07 -14.84
CA PRO A 90 17.76 -1.23 -15.70
C PRO A 90 17.42 -2.51 -14.91
N ASP A 91 16.82 -3.47 -15.60
CA ASP A 91 16.55 -4.80 -15.06
C ASP A 91 17.86 -5.48 -14.65
N TRP A 92 17.81 -6.14 -13.48
CA TRP A 92 18.90 -6.99 -13.09
C TRP A 92 19.06 -8.18 -14.06
N SER A 93 20.28 -8.45 -14.42
CA SER A 93 20.68 -9.60 -15.23
C SER A 93 21.98 -10.19 -14.69
N THR A 94 22.20 -11.45 -14.99
CA THR A 94 23.50 -12.10 -14.69
C THR A 94 24.63 -11.46 -15.50
N GLY A 95 25.80 -11.31 -14.91
CA GLY A 95 26.96 -10.72 -15.58
C GLY A 95 27.79 -9.86 -14.63
N ALA A 96 28.81 -9.21 -15.15
CA ALA A 96 29.61 -8.29 -14.35
C ALA A 96 28.82 -6.99 -14.09
N VAL A 97 28.89 -6.50 -12.85
CA VAL A 97 28.20 -5.26 -12.43
C VAL A 97 29.20 -4.38 -11.69
N ALA A 98 29.28 -3.12 -12.07
CA ALA A 98 30.15 -2.16 -11.39
C ALA A 98 29.58 -1.77 -10.01
N ALA A 99 30.47 -1.49 -9.07
CA ALA A 99 30.04 -0.89 -7.80
C ALA A 99 29.33 0.44 -8.05
N GLY A 100 28.31 0.74 -7.25
CA GLY A 100 27.49 1.95 -7.39
C GLY A 100 26.36 1.83 -8.42
N THR A 101 26.27 0.75 -9.17
CA THR A 101 25.16 0.53 -10.11
C THR A 101 23.87 0.23 -9.34
N ILE A 102 22.77 0.85 -9.77
CA ILE A 102 21.43 0.51 -9.26
C ILE A 102 20.72 -0.33 -10.32
N MET A 103 20.10 -1.42 -9.89
CA MET A 103 19.37 -2.34 -10.76
C MET A 103 18.03 -2.72 -10.17
N TYR A 104 17.06 -2.94 -11.04
CA TYR A 104 15.73 -3.38 -10.67
C TYR A 104 15.65 -4.90 -10.60
N ASP A 105 15.24 -5.43 -9.46
CA ASP A 105 14.92 -6.85 -9.28
C ASP A 105 13.41 -7.07 -9.48
N LYS A 106 13.06 -7.61 -10.64
CA LYS A 106 11.67 -7.90 -11.02
C LYS A 106 10.98 -8.93 -10.12
N PHE A 107 11.74 -9.79 -9.43
CA PHE A 107 11.17 -10.79 -8.54
C PHE A 107 10.72 -10.19 -7.21
N ALA A 108 11.51 -9.23 -6.70
CA ALA A 108 11.19 -8.52 -5.47
C ALA A 108 10.43 -7.21 -5.72
N ARG A 109 10.42 -6.70 -6.96
CA ARG A 109 9.87 -5.39 -7.36
C ARG A 109 10.51 -4.22 -6.62
N ARG A 110 11.80 -4.34 -6.42
CA ARG A 110 12.59 -3.40 -5.65
C ARG A 110 13.84 -3.03 -6.42
N ASP A 111 14.32 -1.84 -6.16
CA ASP A 111 15.58 -1.34 -6.68
C ASP A 111 16.70 -1.65 -5.68
N TYR A 112 17.85 -2.06 -6.18
CA TYR A 112 19.00 -2.45 -5.38
C TYR A 112 20.26 -1.76 -5.83
N TYR A 113 21.03 -1.26 -4.89
CA TYR A 113 22.34 -0.64 -5.09
C TYR A 113 23.43 -1.67 -4.92
N CYS A 114 24.32 -1.79 -5.90
CA CYS A 114 25.49 -2.69 -5.86
C CYS A 114 26.61 -2.07 -5.02
N ASN A 115 26.89 -2.65 -3.88
CA ASN A 115 27.87 -2.11 -2.93
C ASN A 115 29.33 -2.28 -3.38
N GLN A 116 29.61 -3.30 -4.20
CA GLN A 116 30.95 -3.60 -4.73
C GLN A 116 30.87 -4.14 -6.14
N ALA A 117 31.94 -4.01 -6.92
CA ALA A 117 31.99 -4.58 -8.26
C ALA A 117 31.88 -6.11 -8.20
N LEU A 118 30.96 -6.66 -8.97
CA LEU A 118 30.71 -8.10 -9.06
C LEU A 118 31.18 -8.63 -10.41
N THR A 119 31.87 -9.76 -10.40
CA THR A 119 32.21 -10.51 -11.62
C THR A 119 31.03 -11.37 -12.05
N SER A 120 31.04 -11.85 -13.29
CA SER A 120 29.98 -12.73 -13.81
C SER A 120 29.71 -13.93 -12.91
N PRO A 121 30.71 -14.67 -12.38
CA PRO A 121 30.47 -15.78 -11.46
C PRO A 121 29.88 -15.38 -10.11
N GLN A 122 30.07 -14.13 -9.67
CA GLN A 122 29.52 -13.65 -8.40
C GLN A 122 28.08 -13.16 -8.52
N ASN A 123 27.68 -12.67 -9.68
CA ASN A 123 26.36 -12.10 -9.93
C ASN A 123 25.39 -13.12 -10.58
N VAL A 124 25.24 -14.30 -9.96
CA VAL A 124 24.32 -15.35 -10.43
C VAL A 124 23.00 -15.39 -9.66
N LEU A 125 22.98 -14.81 -8.46
CA LEU A 125 21.78 -14.68 -7.66
C LEU A 125 21.21 -13.26 -7.82
N SER A 126 19.89 -13.14 -7.93
CA SER A 126 19.27 -11.83 -7.95
C SER A 126 19.53 -11.07 -6.63
N PRO A 127 19.48 -9.74 -6.64
CA PRO A 127 19.71 -8.93 -5.44
C PRO A 127 18.87 -9.38 -4.22
N SER A 128 17.59 -9.66 -4.45
CA SER A 128 16.71 -10.17 -3.39
C SER A 128 17.11 -11.56 -2.89
N GLN A 129 17.64 -12.43 -3.75
CA GLN A 129 18.15 -13.74 -3.34
C GLN A 129 19.46 -13.63 -2.57
N CYS A 130 20.33 -12.68 -2.91
CA CYS A 130 21.57 -12.44 -2.18
C CYS A 130 21.33 -12.12 -0.70
N ALA A 131 20.28 -11.39 -0.38
CA ALA A 131 19.92 -11.04 1.00
C ALA A 131 19.69 -12.27 1.90
N TYR A 132 19.34 -13.41 1.32
CA TYR A 132 19.09 -14.67 2.03
C TYR A 132 20.19 -15.72 1.81
N SER A 133 21.31 -15.34 1.21
CA SER A 133 22.43 -16.28 1.00
C SER A 133 22.97 -16.78 2.33
N ALA A 134 23.41 -18.05 2.37
CA ALA A 134 24.14 -18.61 3.51
C ALA A 134 25.51 -17.95 3.70
N ILE A 135 26.09 -17.43 2.60
CA ILE A 135 27.41 -16.79 2.58
C ILE A 135 27.23 -15.33 2.98
N ALA A 136 27.85 -14.94 4.09
CA ALA A 136 27.71 -13.58 4.63
C ALA A 136 28.18 -12.49 3.65
N GLU A 137 29.25 -12.74 2.91
CA GLU A 137 29.78 -11.83 1.89
C GLU A 137 28.75 -11.55 0.79
N VAL A 138 28.05 -12.58 0.30
CA VAL A 138 27.01 -12.46 -0.73
C VAL A 138 25.83 -11.60 -0.25
N ARG A 139 25.48 -11.66 1.03
CA ARG A 139 24.44 -10.81 1.62
C ARG A 139 24.78 -9.32 1.56
N GLY A 140 26.06 -8.99 1.53
CA GLY A 140 26.55 -7.61 1.46
C GLY A 140 26.67 -7.05 0.03
N TYR A 141 26.47 -7.85 -1.02
CA TYR A 141 26.66 -7.41 -2.40
C TYR A 141 25.67 -6.31 -2.80
N TRP A 142 24.44 -6.41 -2.33
CA TRP A 142 23.37 -5.51 -2.68
C TRP A 142 22.73 -4.86 -1.46
N ARG A 143 22.43 -3.58 -1.59
CA ARG A 143 21.63 -2.82 -0.63
C ARG A 143 20.26 -2.50 -1.21
N ASP A 144 19.22 -2.85 -0.50
CA ASP A 144 17.85 -2.53 -0.86
C ASP A 144 17.62 -1.01 -0.83
N MET A 145 17.13 -0.46 -1.92
CA MET A 145 16.82 0.96 -2.10
C MET A 145 15.32 1.26 -1.96
N GLY A 146 14.52 0.23 -1.76
CA GLY A 146 13.08 0.37 -1.63
C GLY A 146 12.30 -0.16 -2.82
N VAL A 147 10.99 0.08 -2.78
CA VAL A 147 10.04 -0.39 -3.80
C VAL A 147 10.27 0.35 -5.11
N ALA A 148 10.26 -0.38 -6.22
CA ALA A 148 10.46 0.19 -7.55
C ALA A 148 9.28 1.07 -7.99
N ASN A 149 9.53 1.99 -8.92
CA ASN A 149 8.64 3.11 -9.25
C ASN A 149 7.17 2.72 -9.44
N ALA A 150 6.85 1.75 -10.30
CA ALA A 150 5.45 1.39 -10.59
C ALA A 150 4.67 0.84 -9.40
N PHE A 151 5.36 0.39 -8.37
CA PHE A 151 4.76 -0.29 -7.21
C PHE A 151 4.72 0.57 -5.95
N ARG A 152 5.31 1.75 -5.96
CA ARG A 152 5.29 2.69 -4.83
C ARG A 152 3.88 3.07 -4.40
N MET A 153 2.93 3.12 -5.35
CA MET A 153 1.53 3.38 -5.05
C MET A 153 0.84 2.29 -4.19
N PHE A 154 1.55 1.19 -3.90
CA PHE A 154 1.04 0.07 -3.09
C PHE A 154 1.93 -0.27 -1.90
N ASP A 155 3.01 0.47 -1.65
CA ASP A 155 3.97 0.17 -0.59
C ASP A 155 3.49 0.54 0.83
N GLY A 156 2.34 1.20 0.91
CA GLY A 156 1.75 1.63 2.17
C GLY A 156 2.29 2.97 2.68
N GLU A 157 3.14 3.63 1.89
CA GLU A 157 3.73 4.92 2.22
C GLU A 157 3.10 6.00 1.34
N THR A 158 2.70 7.11 1.93
CA THR A 158 2.06 8.20 1.18
C THR A 158 3.05 9.18 0.56
N TYR A 159 4.30 9.16 1.04
CA TYR A 159 5.36 10.06 0.57
C TYR A 159 6.22 9.48 -0.55
N THR A 160 6.31 8.15 -0.68
CA THR A 160 6.89 7.50 -1.86
C THR A 160 5.88 7.58 -3.00
N ARG A 161 6.32 7.91 -4.20
CA ARG A 161 5.39 8.12 -5.31
C ARG A 161 5.77 7.31 -6.53
N THR A 162 4.76 6.68 -7.12
CA THR A 162 4.84 6.23 -8.50
C THR A 162 4.78 7.43 -9.41
N ARG A 163 5.74 7.54 -10.31
CA ARG A 163 5.90 8.68 -11.21
C ARG A 163 5.88 8.22 -12.67
N ARG A 164 5.19 9.00 -13.51
CA ARG A 164 5.25 8.87 -14.96
C ARG A 164 5.41 10.23 -15.62
N VAL A 165 6.39 10.36 -16.50
CA VAL A 165 6.52 11.52 -17.39
C VAL A 165 5.48 11.42 -18.49
N GLY A 166 4.63 12.44 -18.63
CA GLY A 166 3.55 12.45 -19.63
C GLY A 166 2.35 13.26 -19.20
N SER A 167 1.30 13.21 -20.01
CA SER A 167 0.04 13.92 -19.77
C SER A 167 -0.96 13.13 -18.90
N SER A 168 -0.72 11.84 -18.72
CA SER A 168 -1.59 10.96 -17.95
C SER A 168 -0.81 9.76 -17.43
N MET A 169 -1.38 9.05 -16.49
CA MET A 169 -0.92 7.75 -16.01
C MET A 169 -2.14 6.87 -15.77
N TYR A 170 -2.03 5.57 -15.95
CA TYR A 170 -3.04 4.64 -15.49
C TYR A 170 -2.44 3.48 -14.70
N CYS A 171 -3.26 2.89 -13.86
CA CYS A 171 -3.02 1.58 -13.29
C CYS A 171 -4.30 0.74 -13.34
N GLU A 172 -4.15 -0.54 -13.63
CA GLU A 172 -5.23 -1.53 -13.71
C GLU A 172 -4.83 -2.75 -12.88
N PHE A 173 -5.69 -3.18 -11.99
CA PHE A 173 -5.42 -4.29 -11.10
C PHE A 173 -6.71 -5.01 -10.68
N GLY A 174 -6.59 -6.29 -10.35
CA GLY A 174 -7.69 -7.10 -9.84
C GLY A 174 -7.31 -7.76 -8.52
N PHE A 175 -8.31 -8.14 -7.75
CA PHE A 175 -8.13 -8.86 -6.49
C PHE A 175 -8.75 -10.24 -6.61
N ASN A 176 -8.03 -11.24 -6.14
CA ASN A 176 -8.54 -12.59 -6.03
C ASN A 176 -9.14 -12.82 -4.63
N GLN A 177 -10.16 -12.03 -4.28
CA GLN A 177 -10.89 -12.20 -3.02
C GLN A 177 -12.38 -12.38 -3.29
N ASP A 178 -12.88 -13.50 -2.79
CA ASP A 178 -14.29 -13.85 -2.87
C ASP A 178 -15.04 -13.23 -1.69
N ASN A 179 -15.37 -11.94 -1.81
CA ASN A 179 -16.17 -11.22 -0.81
C ASN A 179 -17.27 -10.44 -1.52
N SER A 180 -18.30 -11.16 -1.91
CA SER A 180 -19.43 -10.64 -2.68
C SER A 180 -20.41 -9.74 -1.88
N ALA A 181 -20.21 -9.57 -0.57
CA ALA A 181 -21.29 -9.08 0.27
C ALA A 181 -21.14 -7.65 0.81
N ARG A 182 -20.04 -6.91 0.53
CA ARG A 182 -19.77 -5.65 1.22
C ARG A 182 -19.40 -4.50 0.29
N SER A 183 -19.79 -3.29 0.71
CA SER A 183 -19.43 -2.04 0.05
C SER A 183 -17.91 -1.88 0.00
N ARG A 184 -17.37 -1.58 -1.17
CA ARG A 184 -15.95 -1.35 -1.39
C ARG A 184 -15.70 0.12 -1.65
N ALA A 185 -14.58 0.59 -1.18
CA ALA A 185 -14.13 1.94 -1.44
C ALA A 185 -12.71 1.93 -2.01
N VAL A 186 -12.43 2.92 -2.83
CA VAL A 186 -11.09 3.18 -3.38
C VAL A 186 -10.65 4.53 -2.90
N TYR A 187 -9.47 4.58 -2.27
CA TYR A 187 -8.86 5.82 -1.83
C TYR A 187 -7.52 6.03 -2.55
N VAL A 188 -7.27 7.28 -2.90
CA VAL A 188 -6.00 7.71 -3.52
C VAL A 188 -5.40 8.80 -2.65
N PHE A 189 -4.15 8.64 -2.25
CA PHE A 189 -3.40 9.58 -1.42
C PHE A 189 -2.13 10.06 -2.11
N GLY A 190 -1.57 11.18 -1.65
CA GLY A 190 -0.27 11.66 -2.08
C GLY A 190 -0.20 12.06 -3.55
N MET A 191 -1.29 12.59 -4.09
CA MET A 191 -1.39 13.01 -5.48
C MET A 191 -0.58 14.28 -5.75
N GLN A 192 0.16 14.30 -6.87
CA GLN A 192 0.90 15.47 -7.29
C GLN A 192 0.77 15.67 -8.81
N ASN A 193 0.56 16.92 -9.23
CA ASN A 193 0.39 17.31 -10.64
C ASN A 193 -0.81 16.66 -11.35
N ILE A 194 -1.84 16.26 -10.61
CA ILE A 194 -3.05 15.60 -11.10
C ILE A 194 -4.22 16.58 -11.11
N SER A 195 -4.95 16.66 -12.21
CA SER A 195 -6.19 17.45 -12.32
C SER A 195 -7.44 16.64 -11.99
N SER A 196 -7.47 15.38 -12.40
CA SER A 196 -8.60 14.49 -12.18
C SER A 196 -8.18 13.04 -12.09
N VAL A 197 -8.98 12.26 -11.37
CA VAL A 197 -8.84 10.81 -11.27
C VAL A 197 -10.17 10.20 -11.72
N ARG A 198 -10.12 9.24 -12.63
CA ARG A 198 -11.26 8.46 -13.09
C ARG A 198 -11.11 7.02 -12.63
N LEU A 199 -12.06 6.55 -11.84
CA LEU A 199 -12.19 5.15 -11.47
C LEU A 199 -13.13 4.45 -12.44
N ARG A 200 -12.71 3.32 -12.99
CA ARG A 200 -13.56 2.39 -13.74
C ARG A 200 -13.40 0.99 -13.14
N VAL A 201 -14.52 0.30 -13.00
CA VAL A 201 -14.54 -1.09 -12.55
C VAL A 201 -15.14 -1.92 -13.66
N TYR A 202 -14.41 -2.92 -14.11
CA TYR A 202 -14.82 -3.82 -15.19
C TYR A 202 -15.17 -5.19 -14.63
N ASN A 203 -16.24 -5.79 -15.11
CA ASN A 203 -16.58 -7.18 -14.84
C ASN A 203 -15.72 -8.15 -15.67
N SER A 204 -15.87 -9.45 -15.47
CA SER A 204 -15.16 -10.49 -16.22
C SER A 204 -15.39 -10.45 -17.74
N GLY A 205 -16.51 -9.88 -18.19
CA GLY A 205 -16.81 -9.67 -19.60
C GLY A 205 -16.19 -8.40 -20.19
N GLY A 206 -15.43 -7.62 -19.40
CA GLY A 206 -14.82 -6.38 -19.85
C GLY A 206 -15.76 -5.18 -19.91
N THR A 207 -16.99 -5.30 -19.39
CA THR A 207 -17.96 -4.20 -19.33
C THR A 207 -17.70 -3.36 -18.08
N ALA A 208 -17.65 -2.04 -18.24
CA ALA A 208 -17.55 -1.12 -17.11
C ALA A 208 -18.88 -1.12 -16.35
N VAL A 209 -18.83 -1.49 -15.08
CA VAL A 209 -19.97 -1.51 -14.14
C VAL A 209 -19.98 -0.28 -13.25
N GLU A 210 -18.83 0.34 -13.07
CA GLU A 210 -18.66 1.63 -12.38
C GLU A 210 -17.79 2.54 -13.24
N ASP A 211 -18.14 3.82 -13.30
CA ASP A 211 -17.37 4.85 -13.99
C ASP A 211 -17.57 6.19 -13.29
N GLN A 212 -16.60 6.61 -12.52
CA GLN A 212 -16.64 7.82 -11.70
C GLN A 212 -15.42 8.67 -11.97
N THR A 213 -15.61 9.97 -12.20
CA THR A 213 -14.51 10.93 -12.31
C THR A 213 -14.61 11.98 -11.22
N LYS A 214 -13.50 12.20 -10.52
CA LYS A 214 -13.41 13.24 -9.47
C LYS A 214 -12.27 14.20 -9.78
N SER A 215 -12.51 15.50 -9.50
CA SER A 215 -11.46 16.50 -9.54
C SER A 215 -10.46 16.23 -8.42
N ALA A 216 -9.17 16.29 -8.74
CA ALA A 216 -8.07 16.22 -7.80
C ALA A 216 -7.51 17.61 -7.45
N LEU A 217 -8.21 18.68 -7.85
CA LEU A 217 -7.80 20.05 -7.60
C LEU A 217 -8.76 20.72 -6.65
N TYR A 218 -8.22 21.38 -5.64
CA TYR A 218 -8.92 22.35 -4.82
C TYR A 218 -8.87 23.72 -5.45
N SER A 219 -10.00 24.40 -5.40
CA SER A 219 -10.00 25.85 -5.57
C SER A 219 -9.43 26.50 -4.30
N ASN A 220 -8.48 27.41 -4.45
CA ASN A 220 -8.09 28.26 -3.33
C ASN A 220 -9.27 29.20 -2.95
N PHE A 221 -9.10 29.99 -1.89
CA PHE A 221 -10.07 30.99 -1.44
C PHE A 221 -10.52 31.96 -2.56
N TYR A 222 -9.71 32.16 -3.60
CA TYR A 222 -10.00 33.00 -4.76
C TYR A 222 -10.58 32.23 -5.96
N GLY A 223 -10.94 30.95 -5.79
CA GLY A 223 -11.53 30.13 -6.84
C GLY A 223 -10.56 29.56 -7.88
N GLU A 224 -9.25 29.76 -7.70
CA GLU A 224 -8.26 29.20 -8.62
C GLU A 224 -7.82 27.77 -8.22
N PRO A 225 -7.81 26.81 -9.13
CA PRO A 225 -7.36 25.45 -8.85
C PRO A 225 -5.84 25.40 -8.71
N ARG A 226 -5.31 25.42 -7.49
CA ARG A 226 -3.86 25.50 -7.24
C ARG A 226 -3.24 24.30 -6.59
N LEU A 227 -3.96 23.61 -5.73
CA LEU A 227 -3.42 22.50 -4.93
C LEU A 227 -4.07 21.19 -5.29
N ASN A 228 -3.29 20.12 -5.26
CA ASN A 228 -3.86 18.80 -5.32
C ASN A 228 -4.58 18.46 -4.02
N ALA A 229 -5.66 17.72 -4.14
CA ALA A 229 -6.34 17.11 -3.02
C ALA A 229 -5.36 16.18 -2.27
N LEU A 230 -5.39 16.18 -0.95
CA LEU A 230 -4.59 15.27 -0.13
C LEU A 230 -5.04 13.81 -0.34
N SER A 231 -6.34 13.63 -0.54
CA SER A 231 -6.91 12.32 -0.81
C SER A 231 -8.19 12.42 -1.64
N LEU A 232 -8.49 11.37 -2.41
CA LEU A 232 -9.78 11.16 -3.06
C LEU A 232 -10.37 9.84 -2.61
N ALA A 233 -11.68 9.80 -2.42
CA ALA A 233 -12.42 8.58 -2.09
C ALA A 233 -13.46 8.30 -3.20
N PHE A 234 -13.56 7.05 -3.61
CA PHE A 234 -14.57 6.55 -4.53
C PHE A 234 -15.32 5.42 -3.85
N ASP A 235 -16.64 5.49 -3.84
CA ASP A 235 -17.50 4.42 -3.36
C ASP A 235 -17.98 3.60 -4.54
N THR A 236 -17.89 2.28 -4.43
CA THR A 236 -18.44 1.38 -5.42
C THR A 236 -19.75 0.81 -4.89
N THR A 237 -20.82 0.98 -5.66
CA THR A 237 -22.17 0.51 -5.30
C THR A 237 -22.40 -0.93 -5.74
N THR A 238 -21.68 -1.36 -6.76
CA THR A 238 -21.79 -2.70 -7.32
C THR A 238 -21.12 -3.73 -6.42
N LEU A 239 -21.76 -4.87 -6.22
CA LEU A 239 -21.13 -6.04 -5.61
C LEU A 239 -20.02 -6.53 -6.52
N ILE A 240 -18.79 -6.41 -6.06
CA ILE A 240 -17.61 -6.70 -6.84
C ILE A 240 -17.01 -8.01 -6.33
N ASP A 241 -16.95 -9.01 -7.19
CA ASP A 241 -16.31 -10.29 -6.92
C ASP A 241 -14.85 -10.33 -7.39
N ALA A 242 -14.21 -11.47 -7.23
CA ALA A 242 -12.81 -11.69 -7.59
C ALA A 242 -12.50 -11.53 -9.09
N THR A 243 -13.52 -11.52 -9.94
CA THR A 243 -13.35 -11.43 -11.41
C THR A 243 -13.28 -10.00 -11.92
N TYR A 244 -13.54 -9.02 -11.06
CA TYR A 244 -13.56 -7.61 -11.42
C TYR A 244 -12.16 -7.01 -11.45
N THR A 245 -11.98 -6.06 -12.38
CA THR A 245 -10.75 -5.31 -12.55
C THR A 245 -11.00 -3.83 -12.28
N PHE A 246 -10.19 -3.25 -11.43
CA PHE A 246 -10.17 -1.81 -11.15
C PHE A 246 -9.18 -1.13 -12.07
N ARG A 247 -9.60 -0.01 -12.66
CA ARG A 247 -8.72 0.86 -13.42
C ARG A 247 -8.85 2.29 -12.92
N LEU A 248 -7.71 2.90 -12.59
CA LEU A 248 -7.58 4.30 -12.25
C LEU A 248 -6.80 5.01 -13.35
N ASP A 249 -7.39 6.05 -13.91
CA ASP A 249 -6.74 6.92 -14.88
C ASP A 249 -6.51 8.29 -14.22
N PHE A 250 -5.26 8.74 -14.21
CA PHE A 250 -4.82 10.00 -13.65
C PHE A 250 -4.50 10.98 -14.77
N THR A 251 -5.16 12.12 -14.80
CA THR A 251 -4.93 13.17 -15.81
C THR A 251 -4.04 14.26 -15.21
N LYS A 252 -3.02 14.66 -15.95
CA LYS A 252 -2.09 15.71 -15.51
C LYS A 252 -2.78 17.08 -15.44
N LYS A 253 -2.41 17.86 -14.43
CA LYS A 253 -2.77 19.28 -14.33
C LYS A 253 -2.09 20.08 -15.45
N SER A 254 -2.84 20.95 -16.11
CA SER A 254 -2.29 21.90 -17.10
C SER A 254 -1.26 22.83 -16.46
N GLY A 255 -0.17 23.12 -17.14
CA GLY A 255 0.92 23.95 -16.64
C GLY A 255 1.78 23.35 -15.53
N ALA A 256 1.49 22.10 -15.10
CA ALA A 256 2.31 21.42 -14.11
C ALA A 256 3.63 20.90 -14.69
N SER A 257 4.52 20.46 -13.80
CA SER A 257 5.78 19.80 -14.15
C SER A 257 5.56 18.61 -15.10
N THR A 258 6.60 17.99 -15.54
CA THR A 258 6.54 16.99 -16.61
C THR A 258 5.90 15.65 -16.19
N SER A 259 5.73 15.41 -14.89
CA SER A 259 5.29 14.10 -14.35
C SER A 259 3.94 14.15 -13.67
N VAL A 260 3.21 13.03 -13.74
CA VAL A 260 2.06 12.67 -12.90
C VAL A 260 2.58 11.79 -11.77
N GLU A 261 2.16 12.07 -10.53
CA GLU A 261 2.68 11.35 -9.36
C GLU A 261 1.55 10.93 -8.41
N VAL A 262 1.61 9.68 -7.94
CA VAL A 262 0.64 9.10 -7.00
C VAL A 262 1.40 8.42 -5.87
N GLY A 263 1.08 8.78 -4.62
CA GLY A 263 1.71 8.20 -3.45
C GLY A 263 1.12 6.82 -3.14
N MET A 264 -0.17 6.75 -2.87
CA MET A 264 -0.77 5.50 -2.43
C MET A 264 -2.18 5.30 -2.98
N ILE A 265 -2.47 4.06 -3.36
CA ILE A 265 -3.81 3.58 -3.69
C ILE A 265 -4.20 2.53 -2.65
N ALA A 266 -5.37 2.73 -2.04
CA ALA A 266 -5.95 1.77 -1.12
C ALA A 266 -7.32 1.33 -1.66
N VAL A 267 -7.52 0.03 -1.76
CA VAL A 267 -8.81 -0.57 -2.13
C VAL A 267 -9.16 -1.62 -1.11
N GLY A 268 -10.39 -1.65 -0.68
CA GLY A 268 -10.78 -2.63 0.31
C GLY A 268 -12.24 -2.55 0.72
N GLU A 269 -12.53 -3.31 1.72
CA GLU A 269 -13.81 -3.33 2.37
C GLU A 269 -13.94 -2.13 3.32
N ALA A 270 -14.97 -1.33 3.11
CA ALA A 270 -15.26 -0.18 3.95
C ALA A 270 -16.40 -0.51 4.93
N PHE A 271 -16.14 -0.27 6.19
CA PHE A 271 -17.13 -0.42 7.27
C PHE A 271 -17.60 0.97 7.71
N ASP A 272 -18.90 1.16 7.73
CA ASP A 272 -19.48 2.35 8.34
C ASP A 272 -19.61 2.15 9.86
N LEU A 273 -18.85 2.93 10.61
CA LEU A 273 -18.85 2.89 12.07
C LEU A 273 -19.96 3.73 12.69
N GLY A 274 -20.63 4.54 11.88
CA GLY A 274 -21.67 5.47 12.32
C GLY A 274 -21.29 6.95 12.17
N PRO A 275 -22.20 7.85 12.53
CA PRO A 275 -21.99 9.29 12.44
C PRO A 275 -20.93 9.78 13.44
N THR A 276 -20.09 10.70 12.99
CA THR A 276 -19.13 11.40 13.86
C THR A 276 -19.85 12.51 14.63
N ARG A 277 -19.64 12.52 15.95
CA ARG A 277 -20.16 13.59 16.82
C ARG A 277 -19.45 14.92 16.52
N GLN A 278 -20.12 16.03 16.78
CA GLN A 278 -19.49 17.35 16.74
C GLN A 278 -18.29 17.42 17.70
N GLY A 279 -17.23 18.13 17.30
CA GLY A 279 -16.02 18.30 18.12
C GLY A 279 -14.82 17.49 17.64
N LEU A 280 -14.84 16.99 16.39
CA LEU A 280 -13.66 16.42 15.74
C LEU A 280 -12.49 17.42 15.82
N ARG A 281 -11.31 16.94 16.21
CA ARG A 281 -10.09 17.75 16.33
C ARG A 281 -9.03 17.20 15.36
N LEU A 282 -8.44 18.11 14.60
CA LEU A 282 -7.30 17.84 13.74
C LEU A 282 -6.07 18.56 14.30
N ARG A 283 -5.00 17.84 14.53
CA ARG A 283 -3.70 18.33 14.97
C ARG A 283 -2.61 17.87 14.00
N HIS A 284 -1.66 18.74 13.71
CA HIS A 284 -0.50 18.38 12.90
C HIS A 284 0.72 18.18 13.79
N LEU A 285 1.40 17.06 13.64
CA LEU A 285 2.71 16.77 14.22
C LEU A 285 3.77 17.19 13.21
N ASN A 286 4.48 18.27 13.48
CA ASN A 286 5.55 18.75 12.63
C ASN A 286 6.89 18.19 13.13
N PHE A 287 7.55 17.37 12.31
CA PHE A 287 8.86 16.79 12.63
C PHE A 287 10.04 17.65 12.19
N SER A 288 9.79 18.82 11.60
CA SER A 288 10.83 19.76 11.21
C SER A 288 11.64 20.24 12.43
N ARG A 289 12.93 20.39 12.24
CA ARG A 289 13.84 20.87 13.28
C ARG A 289 14.38 22.24 12.93
N GLN A 290 14.46 23.08 13.96
CA GLN A 290 15.20 24.33 13.93
C GLN A 290 16.54 24.10 14.65
N GLN A 291 17.64 24.36 13.97
CA GLN A 291 18.97 24.34 14.57
C GLN A 291 19.52 25.78 14.57
N ARG A 292 19.87 26.26 15.73
CA ARG A 292 20.49 27.58 15.91
C ARG A 292 21.99 27.38 16.12
N ASP A 293 22.78 28.07 15.34
CA ASP A 293 24.22 28.21 15.59
C ASP A 293 24.41 29.25 16.69
N GLU A 294 24.92 28.80 17.84
CA GLU A 294 25.12 29.67 19.01
C GLU A 294 26.23 30.71 18.79
N THR A 295 27.17 30.42 17.87
CA THR A 295 28.33 31.30 17.62
C THR A 295 27.96 32.46 16.69
N PHE A 296 27.17 32.18 15.65
CA PHE A 296 26.85 33.20 14.63
C PHE A 296 25.38 33.62 14.65
N GLY A 297 24.56 33.03 15.51
CA GLY A 297 23.13 33.33 15.61
C GLY A 297 22.32 32.91 14.37
N LEU A 298 22.94 32.17 13.44
CA LEU A 298 22.27 31.68 12.25
C LEU A 298 21.28 30.58 12.60
N VAL A 299 20.11 30.66 11.97
CA VAL A 299 19.05 29.66 12.15
C VAL A 299 18.90 28.88 10.87
N SER A 300 19.14 27.57 10.92
CA SER A 300 18.86 26.65 9.83
C SER A 300 17.59 25.86 10.15
N PHE A 301 16.75 25.69 9.13
CA PHE A 301 15.53 24.92 9.21
C PHE A 301 15.70 23.62 8.43
N LEU A 302 15.62 22.50 9.11
CA LEU A 302 15.53 21.21 8.49
C LEU A 302 14.05 20.85 8.36
N ARG A 303 13.49 21.03 7.16
CA ARG A 303 12.12 20.61 6.88
C ARG A 303 12.05 19.09 6.91
N ARG A 304 11.02 18.58 7.59
CA ARG A 304 10.66 17.17 7.64
C ARG A 304 9.17 17.03 7.41
N GLY A 305 8.71 15.82 7.16
CA GLY A 305 7.31 15.54 6.94
C GLY A 305 6.42 15.90 8.15
N VAL A 306 5.14 15.97 7.88
CA VAL A 306 4.08 16.28 8.85
C VAL A 306 3.16 15.07 8.94
N ALA A 307 2.83 14.62 10.14
CA ALA A 307 1.76 13.66 10.36
C ALA A 307 0.54 14.38 10.96
N LYS A 308 -0.64 13.93 10.59
CA LYS A 308 -1.88 14.45 11.18
C LYS A 308 -2.39 13.50 12.26
N VAL A 309 -2.92 14.07 13.33
CA VAL A 309 -3.63 13.33 14.37
C VAL A 309 -5.06 13.79 14.40
N ILE A 310 -5.98 12.86 14.23
CA ILE A 310 -7.42 13.11 14.22
C ILE A 310 -8.02 12.46 15.47
N SER A 311 -8.65 13.30 16.31
CA SER A 311 -9.40 12.82 17.46
C SER A 311 -10.88 13.00 17.18
N ALA A 312 -11.68 11.95 17.31
CA ALA A 312 -13.09 11.96 17.01
C ALA A 312 -13.87 11.02 17.93
N THR A 313 -15.14 11.37 18.16
CA THR A 313 -16.11 10.49 18.82
C THR A 313 -17.12 10.04 17.77
N VAL A 314 -17.32 8.74 17.68
CA VAL A 314 -18.26 8.10 16.75
C VAL A 314 -19.42 7.52 17.54
N LEU A 315 -20.62 7.77 17.06
CA LEU A 315 -21.83 7.17 17.61
C LEU A 315 -22.06 5.83 16.89
N CYS A 316 -22.07 4.74 17.64
CA CYS A 316 -22.35 3.40 17.11
C CYS A 316 -23.56 2.78 17.81
N ASN A 317 -24.23 1.87 17.12
CA ASN A 317 -25.26 1.07 17.77
C ASN A 317 -24.59 0.07 18.71
N ASN A 318 -25.13 -0.08 19.92
CA ASN A 318 -24.58 -1.01 20.92
C ASN A 318 -24.36 -2.45 20.42
N PRO A 319 -25.25 -3.06 19.61
CA PRO A 319 -25.02 -4.41 19.09
C PRO A 319 -23.81 -4.54 18.17
N ASP A 320 -23.44 -3.45 17.48
CA ASP A 320 -22.36 -3.43 16.49
C ASP A 320 -20.99 -3.13 17.13
N SER A 321 -20.98 -2.59 18.35
CA SER A 321 -19.76 -2.12 19.03
C SER A 321 -18.71 -3.21 19.21
N ASP A 322 -19.12 -4.42 19.60
CA ASP A 322 -18.21 -5.56 19.78
C ASP A 322 -17.59 -6.01 18.45
N THR A 323 -18.36 -6.00 17.37
CA THR A 323 -17.89 -6.35 16.04
C THR A 323 -16.87 -5.32 15.54
N ILE A 324 -17.15 -4.03 15.76
CA ILE A 324 -16.25 -2.92 15.42
C ILE A 324 -14.95 -3.03 16.20
N LEU A 325 -15.01 -3.22 17.53
CA LEU A 325 -13.82 -3.33 18.37
C LEU A 325 -12.98 -4.57 18.04
N ARG A 326 -13.62 -5.71 17.76
CA ARG A 326 -12.91 -6.92 17.28
C ARG A 326 -12.24 -6.68 15.95
N GLY A 327 -12.91 -6.00 15.01
CA GLY A 327 -12.33 -5.62 13.72
C GLY A 327 -11.09 -4.75 13.89
N ILE A 328 -11.17 -3.69 14.69
CA ILE A 328 -10.03 -2.80 14.96
C ILE A 328 -8.88 -3.57 15.62
N ASN A 329 -9.18 -4.41 16.61
CA ASN A 329 -8.18 -5.19 17.32
C ASN A 329 -7.51 -6.27 16.43
N ALA A 330 -8.23 -6.83 15.46
CA ALA A 330 -7.68 -7.81 14.52
C ALA A 330 -6.59 -7.21 13.62
N TYR A 331 -6.65 -5.90 13.38
CA TYR A 331 -5.68 -5.15 12.57
C TYR A 331 -4.73 -4.28 13.42
N ARG A 332 -4.60 -4.62 14.69
CA ARG A 332 -3.71 -3.92 15.62
C ARG A 332 -2.28 -3.89 15.09
N GLY A 333 -1.72 -2.69 14.98
CA GLY A 333 -0.37 -2.45 14.45
C GLY A 333 -0.28 -2.36 12.92
N GLY A 334 -1.40 -2.47 12.19
CA GLY A 334 -1.49 -2.20 10.76
C GLY A 334 -2.06 -0.80 10.48
N ALA A 335 -1.61 -0.18 9.41
CA ALA A 335 -2.22 1.05 8.93
C ALA A 335 -3.54 0.74 8.21
N LEU A 336 -4.53 1.59 8.43
CA LEU A 336 -5.89 1.50 7.87
C LEU A 336 -6.26 2.85 7.26
N VAL A 337 -7.24 2.85 6.36
CA VAL A 337 -7.86 4.10 5.92
C VAL A 337 -8.94 4.49 6.92
N TRP A 338 -8.83 5.69 7.45
CA TRP A 338 -9.77 6.32 8.36
C TRP A 338 -10.44 7.48 7.63
N ASP A 339 -11.73 7.39 7.37
CA ASP A 339 -12.51 8.44 6.73
C ASP A 339 -13.56 8.97 7.71
N PHE A 340 -13.28 10.14 8.28
CA PHE A 340 -14.18 10.82 9.21
C PHE A 340 -15.23 11.66 8.49
N ASN A 341 -15.11 11.79 7.17
CA ASN A 341 -16.04 12.54 6.34
C ASN A 341 -16.61 11.68 5.21
N ASN A 342 -17.73 11.08 5.48
CA ASN A 342 -18.35 10.05 4.64
C ASN A 342 -18.95 10.57 3.32
N ALA A 343 -19.09 11.87 3.11
CA ALA A 343 -19.94 12.37 2.03
C ALA A 343 -19.36 13.54 1.23
N ASP A 344 -18.33 14.24 1.71
CA ASP A 344 -17.95 15.49 1.07
C ASP A 344 -16.48 15.50 0.60
N THR A 345 -16.28 15.91 -0.65
CA THR A 345 -14.95 16.11 -1.23
C THR A 345 -14.22 17.32 -0.63
N ALA A 346 -14.94 18.21 0.07
CA ALA A 346 -14.40 19.45 0.62
C ALA A 346 -13.49 19.25 1.85
N PHE A 347 -13.52 18.07 2.51
CA PHE A 347 -12.80 17.84 3.75
C PHE A 347 -11.86 16.64 3.67
N ASP A 348 -11.01 16.58 2.64
CA ASP A 348 -10.02 15.51 2.46
C ASP A 348 -8.98 15.46 3.60
N HIS A 349 -8.80 16.56 4.34
CA HIS A 349 -8.02 16.60 5.58
C HIS A 349 -8.53 15.64 6.66
N LEU A 350 -9.81 15.27 6.61
CA LEU A 350 -10.44 14.34 7.54
C LEU A 350 -10.29 12.87 7.11
N ARG A 351 -9.46 12.60 6.10
CA ARG A 351 -9.06 11.26 5.73
C ARG A 351 -7.61 11.04 6.10
N ALA A 352 -7.31 9.89 6.69
CA ALA A 352 -5.97 9.50 7.05
C ALA A 352 -5.71 8.05 6.64
N TRP A 353 -4.51 7.79 6.16
CA TRP A 353 -3.89 6.49 6.15
C TRP A 353 -2.99 6.41 7.38
N GLY A 354 -3.32 5.54 8.32
CA GLY A 354 -2.62 5.53 9.60
C GLY A 354 -3.17 4.47 10.56
N PHE A 355 -2.79 4.57 11.80
CA PHE A 355 -3.14 3.63 12.84
C PHE A 355 -3.86 4.31 14.00
N SER A 356 -4.74 3.58 14.67
CA SER A 356 -5.32 4.03 15.93
C SER A 356 -4.25 4.01 17.01
N ARG A 357 -3.97 5.17 17.60
CA ARG A 357 -3.10 5.30 18.77
C ARG A 357 -3.80 4.77 20.00
N ASP A 358 -5.06 5.18 20.14
CA ASP A 358 -5.89 4.83 21.26
C ASP A 358 -7.36 4.79 20.84
N HIS A 359 -8.14 3.95 21.49
CA HIS A 359 -9.60 3.92 21.37
C HIS A 359 -10.20 3.59 22.72
N GLU A 360 -11.18 4.35 23.12
CA GLU A 360 -11.91 4.18 24.36
C GLU A 360 -13.40 3.94 24.05
N TYR A 361 -13.95 2.91 24.66
CA TYR A 361 -15.38 2.63 24.61
C TYR A 361 -15.95 2.67 26.02
N PRO A 362 -16.56 3.81 26.43
CA PRO A 362 -17.25 3.88 27.69
C PRO A 362 -18.53 3.06 27.62
N TYR A 363 -18.53 1.87 28.21
CA TYR A 363 -19.74 1.06 28.38
C TYR A 363 -20.73 1.83 29.25
N ARG A 364 -21.72 2.44 28.63
CA ARG A 364 -22.93 2.91 29.32
C ARG A 364 -23.94 1.74 29.31
N GLY A 365 -24.59 1.48 30.43
CA GLY A 365 -25.48 0.34 30.61
C GLY A 365 -26.43 0.08 29.44
N LEU A 366 -26.75 -1.16 29.18
CA LEU A 366 -27.40 -1.73 27.99
C LEU A 366 -28.76 -1.12 27.58
N ALA A 367 -29.29 -0.15 28.30
CA ALA A 367 -30.66 0.31 28.12
C ALA A 367 -30.83 1.62 27.33
N ASP A 368 -29.81 2.48 27.23
CA ASP A 368 -30.07 3.86 26.85
C ASP A 368 -29.13 4.36 25.71
N GLY A 369 -29.57 4.19 24.47
CA GLY A 369 -29.09 4.94 23.34
C GLY A 369 -27.83 4.39 22.63
N PRO A 370 -27.35 5.08 21.61
CA PRO A 370 -26.16 4.67 20.87
C PRO A 370 -24.89 4.76 21.75
N GLY A 371 -24.01 3.78 21.62
CA GLY A 371 -22.68 3.80 22.23
C GLY A 371 -21.80 4.89 21.59
N GLU A 372 -20.82 5.37 22.35
CA GLU A 372 -19.81 6.32 21.85
C GLU A 372 -18.45 5.63 21.85
N ILE A 373 -17.74 5.67 20.72
CA ILE A 373 -16.34 5.24 20.65
C ILE A 373 -15.49 6.46 20.38
N GLN A 374 -14.48 6.66 21.23
CA GLN A 374 -13.49 7.72 21.03
C GLN A 374 -12.27 7.14 20.34
N PHE A 375 -11.79 7.82 19.30
CA PHE A 375 -10.61 7.44 18.54
C PHE A 375 -9.59 8.55 18.54
N GLU A 376 -8.33 8.18 18.71
CA GLU A 376 -7.19 9.00 18.30
C GLU A 376 -6.42 8.26 17.21
N VAL A 377 -6.44 8.81 16.02
CA VAL A 377 -5.81 8.23 14.82
C VAL A 377 -4.61 9.08 14.44
N GLU A 378 -3.43 8.45 14.34
CA GLU A 378 -2.24 9.06 13.77
C GLU A 378 -2.07 8.62 12.32
N GLY A 379 -2.14 9.57 11.40
CA GLY A 379 -1.82 9.36 10.00
C GLY A 379 -0.32 9.16 9.81
N LEU A 380 0.06 8.36 8.82
CA LEU A 380 1.45 8.28 8.40
C LEU A 380 1.91 9.63 7.87
N VAL A 381 3.23 9.82 7.89
CA VAL A 381 3.85 11.09 7.51
C VAL A 381 3.48 11.45 6.08
N GLU A 382 2.89 12.61 5.92
CA GLU A 382 2.68 13.24 4.62
C GLU A 382 3.86 14.18 4.36
N GLU A 383 4.30 14.27 3.10
CA GLU A 383 5.35 15.20 2.73
C GLU A 383 4.92 16.65 2.99
N GLY A 384 5.75 17.39 3.68
CA GLY A 384 5.58 18.80 3.92
C GLY A 384 6.27 19.65 2.84
#